data_52489d13cbcdba199b0265dd4b7c95be
#
_entry.id   52489d13cbcdba199b0265dd4b7c95be
#
_cell.length_a   1.000
_cell.length_b   1.000
_cell.length_c   1.000
_cell.angle_alpha   90.00
_cell.angle_beta   90.00
_cell.angle_gamma   90.00
#
_symmetry.space_group_name_H-M   'P 1'
#
loop_
_entity.id
_entity.type
_entity.pdbx_description
1 polymer ?
#
loop_
_entity_poly.entity_id
_entity_poly.type
_entity_poly.pdbx_seq_one_letter_code
_entity_poly.pdbx_strand_id
1 'polypeptide(L)' 'MEKNKERIAFLKKRLEMYFEAEEKILQGQSYTIGSRTLTRTSLANVQSEIKELESEISALETRGNSKRRSVRVIPLG' A
#
# COMPACT_ATOMS: atom_id res chain seq x y z
N MET A 1 -16.19 11.02 1.94
CA MET A 1 -15.53 12.18 1.99
C MET A 1 -14.53 12.22 3.05
N GLU A 2 -14.86 12.71 4.21
CA GLU A 2 -13.87 12.75 5.25
C GLU A 2 -13.38 11.40 5.65
N LYS A 3 -14.28 10.45 5.70
CA LYS A 3 -13.90 9.10 6.05
C LYS A 3 -12.92 8.52 5.05
N ASN A 4 -13.12 8.82 3.78
CA ASN A 4 -12.19 8.37 2.77
C ASN A 4 -10.83 9.00 2.94
N LYS A 5 -10.81 10.28 3.27
CA LYS A 5 -9.54 10.96 3.48
C LYS A 5 -8.78 10.37 4.64
N GLU A 6 -9.48 10.08 5.73
CA GLU A 6 -8.84 9.49 6.88
C GLU A 6 -8.32 8.11 6.57
N ARG A 7 -9.11 7.34 5.84
CA ARG A 7 -8.68 6.01 5.47
C ARG A 7 -7.47 6.05 4.56
N ILE A 8 -7.50 6.95 3.58
CA ILE A 8 -6.38 7.08 2.66
C ILE A 8 -5.12 7.48 3.42
N ALA A 9 -5.24 8.43 4.35
CA ALA A 9 -4.08 8.85 5.12
C ALA A 9 -3.53 7.69 5.96
N PHE A 10 -4.42 6.91 6.55
CA PHE A 10 -4.01 5.77 7.34
C PHE A 10 -3.28 4.75 6.46
N LEU A 11 -3.83 4.47 5.30
CA LEU A 11 -3.22 3.50 4.40
C LEU A 11 -1.88 3.98 3.86
N LYS A 12 -1.77 5.28 3.58
CA LYS A 12 -0.51 5.82 3.10
C LYS A 12 0.57 5.72 4.17
N LYS A 13 0.19 5.97 5.40
CA LYS A 13 1.15 5.86 6.48
C LYS A 13 1.61 4.42 6.63
N ARG A 14 0.69 3.49 6.51
CA ARG A 14 1.02 2.09 6.61
C ARG A 14 1.92 1.69 5.45
N LEU A 15 1.63 2.22 4.26
CA LEU A 15 2.45 1.94 3.10
C LEU A 15 3.89 2.42 3.29
N GLU A 16 4.06 3.59 3.89
CA GLU A 16 5.41 4.09 4.17
C GLU A 16 6.18 3.13 5.06
N MET A 17 5.51 2.57 6.05
CA MET A 17 6.16 1.63 6.94
C MET A 17 6.61 0.38 6.20
N TYR A 18 5.80 -0.09 5.27
CA TYR A 18 6.18 -1.26 4.50
C TYR A 18 7.29 -0.96 3.51
N PHE A 19 7.32 0.24 2.95
CA PHE A 19 8.45 0.63 2.11
C PHE A 19 9.73 0.63 2.92
N GLU A 20 9.67 1.16 4.11
CA GLU A 20 10.85 1.19 4.97
C GLU A 20 11.27 -0.22 5.35
N ALA A 21 10.29 -1.08 5.63
CA ALA A 21 10.58 -2.47 5.94
C ALA A 21 11.28 -3.15 4.78
N GLU A 22 10.78 -2.93 3.57
CA GLU A 22 11.39 -3.52 2.40
C GLU A 22 12.84 -3.08 2.25
N GLU A 23 13.08 -1.80 2.43
CA GLU A 23 14.42 -1.27 2.29
C GLU A 23 15.37 -1.90 3.31
N LYS A 24 14.92 -2.00 4.55
CA LYS A 24 15.75 -2.59 5.60
C LYS A 24 16.03 -4.06 5.32
N ILE A 25 15.02 -4.78 4.90
CA ILE A 25 15.19 -6.19 4.60
C ILE A 25 16.18 -6.39 3.47
N LEU A 26 16.10 -5.54 2.44
CA LEU A 26 17.02 -5.65 1.33
C LEU A 26 18.43 -5.34 1.74
N GLN A 27 18.61 -4.57 2.80
CA GLN A 27 19.94 -4.29 3.33
C GLN A 27 20.42 -5.36 4.29
N GLY A 28 19.66 -6.43 4.44
CA GLY A 28 20.05 -7.51 5.33
C GLY A 28 19.65 -7.31 6.77
N GLN A 29 18.79 -6.33 7.03
CA GLN A 29 18.34 -6.03 8.38
C GLN A 29 16.91 -6.49 8.56
N SER A 30 16.49 -6.60 9.81
CA SER A 30 15.09 -6.90 10.06
C SER A 30 14.36 -5.61 10.39
N TYR A 31 13.04 -5.66 10.38
CA TYR A 31 12.23 -4.51 10.67
C TYR A 31 11.00 -4.95 11.45
N THR A 32 10.68 -4.23 12.50
CA THR A 32 9.56 -4.61 13.35
C THR A 32 8.40 -3.65 13.15
N ILE A 33 7.24 -4.21 12.85
CA ILE A 33 6.01 -3.44 12.73
C ILE A 33 5.05 -4.02 13.76
N GLY A 34 4.72 -3.23 14.76
CA GLY A 34 3.87 -3.73 15.83
C GLY A 34 4.57 -4.86 16.54
N SER A 35 3.92 -6.01 16.60
CA SER A 35 4.51 -7.17 17.25
C SER A 35 5.13 -8.12 16.24
N ARG A 36 5.18 -7.74 14.96
CA ARG A 36 5.72 -8.62 13.93
C ARG A 36 7.14 -8.19 13.59
N THR A 37 8.01 -9.16 13.47
CA THR A 37 9.36 -8.91 13.01
C THR A 37 9.48 -9.45 11.60
N LEU A 38 9.83 -8.57 10.66
CA LEU A 38 9.93 -8.91 9.26
C LEU A 38 11.39 -9.09 8.89
N THR A 39 11.67 -10.16 8.20
CA THR A 39 13.03 -10.48 7.79
C THR A 39 13.02 -10.83 6.31
N ARG A 40 14.15 -11.32 5.83
CA ARG A 40 14.26 -11.66 4.43
C ARG A 40 13.21 -12.68 3.99
N THR A 41 12.85 -13.58 4.87
CA THR A 41 11.81 -14.56 4.53
C THR A 41 10.46 -13.92 4.41
N SER A 42 10.29 -12.70 4.92
CA SER A 42 9.04 -11.98 4.83
C SER A 42 8.96 -11.07 3.62
N LEU A 43 10.03 -11.00 2.83
CA LEU A 43 10.12 -10.01 1.77
C LEU A 43 8.97 -10.13 0.77
N ALA A 44 8.65 -11.34 0.36
CA ALA A 44 7.58 -11.55 -0.60
C ALA A 44 6.25 -11.05 -0.04
N ASN A 45 6.01 -11.31 1.24
CA ASN A 45 4.80 -10.82 1.88
C ASN A 45 4.77 -9.31 1.96
N VAL A 46 5.91 -8.72 2.29
CA VAL A 46 6.00 -7.25 2.36
C VAL A 46 5.69 -6.65 1.01
N GLN A 47 6.26 -7.18 -0.04
CA GLN A 47 6.02 -6.66 -1.38
C GLN A 47 4.56 -6.84 -1.80
N SER A 48 3.97 -7.95 -1.41
CA SER A 48 2.57 -8.20 -1.70
C SER A 48 1.68 -7.19 -0.97
N GLU A 49 1.99 -6.91 0.29
CA GLU A 49 1.23 -5.93 1.06
C GLU A 49 1.36 -4.54 0.45
N ILE A 50 2.54 -4.20 -0.03
CA ILE A 50 2.75 -2.90 -0.67
C ILE A 50 1.82 -2.78 -1.87
N LYS A 51 1.76 -3.80 -2.70
CA LYS A 51 0.90 -3.77 -3.86
C LYS A 51 -0.57 -3.64 -3.48
N GLU A 52 -0.97 -4.36 -2.45
CA GLU A 52 -2.36 -4.30 -2.01
C GLU A 52 -2.69 -2.92 -1.46
N LEU A 53 -1.78 -2.34 -0.68
CA LEU A 53 -2.02 -1.01 -0.14
C LEU A 53 -2.10 0.03 -1.25
N GLU A 54 -1.21 -0.06 -2.22
CA GLU A 54 -1.24 0.88 -3.34
C GLU A 54 -2.54 0.73 -4.12
N SER A 55 -2.97 -0.48 -4.33
CA SER A 55 -4.21 -0.74 -5.06
C SER A 55 -5.41 -0.19 -4.29
N GLU A 56 -5.43 -0.40 -3.00
CA GLU A 56 -6.54 0.06 -2.18
C GLU A 56 -6.59 1.58 -2.13
N ILE A 57 -5.43 2.21 -1.98
CA ILE A 57 -5.35 3.67 -1.97
C ILE A 57 -5.85 4.21 -3.31
N SER A 58 -5.40 3.63 -4.38
CA SER A 58 -5.79 4.07 -5.71
C SER A 58 -7.30 3.95 -5.90
N ALA A 59 -7.87 2.85 -5.43
CA ALA A 59 -9.31 2.64 -5.56
C ALA A 59 -10.08 3.70 -4.78
N LEU A 60 -9.61 4.02 -3.58
CA LEU A 60 -10.29 5.01 -2.77
C LEU A 60 -10.15 6.41 -3.36
N GLU A 61 -8.99 6.72 -3.90
CA GLU A 61 -8.78 8.02 -4.51
C GLU A 61 -9.62 8.18 -5.75
N THR A 62 -9.70 7.13 -6.56
CA THR A 62 -10.52 7.17 -7.75
C THR A 62 -11.99 7.31 -7.39
N ARG A 63 -12.42 6.59 -6.38
CA ARG A 63 -13.80 6.64 -5.97
C ARG A 63 -14.16 8.03 -5.47
N GLY A 64 -13.25 8.65 -4.77
CA GLY A 64 -13.50 9.97 -4.25
C GLY A 64 -13.65 11.00 -5.34
N ASN A 65 -12.95 10.79 -6.46
CA ASN A 65 -13.01 11.71 -7.54
C ASN A 65 -13.98 11.39 -8.58
N SER A 66 -14.41 10.30 -8.57
CA SER A 66 -15.25 9.80 -9.47
C SER A 66 -16.00 10.52 -10.37
N LYS A 67 -15.91 10.77 -11.14
CA LYS A 67 -16.65 11.28 -12.02
C LYS A 67 -16.29 10.63 -13.16
N ARG A 68 -15.87 10.34 -13.54
CA ARG A 68 -15.49 9.91 -14.39
C ARG A 68 -15.17 8.88 -14.77
N ARG A 69 -15.22 8.59 -15.07
CA ARG A 69 -14.98 7.76 -15.49
C ARG A 69 -14.53 6.90 -15.94
N SER A 70 -14.54 6.74 -16.15
CA SER A 70 -14.20 6.07 -16.49
C SER A 70 -13.73 5.22 -17.04
N VAL A 71 -13.68 5.22 -17.22
CA VAL A 71 -13.23 4.67 -17.67
C VAL A 71 -12.75 3.73 -18.14
N ARG A 72 -12.66 3.57 -18.30
CA ARG A 72 -12.31 2.91 -18.72
C ARG A 72 -11.59 2.17 -19.13
N VAL A 73 -11.39 1.98 -19.12
CA VAL A 73 -10.76 1.45 -19.42
C VAL A 73 -10.21 0.47 -19.79
N ILE A 74 -10.12 0.15 -20.02
CA ILE A 74 -9.65 -0.64 -20.24
C ILE A 74 -8.96 -1.36 -20.77
N PRO A 75 -8.56 -1.60 -20.78
CA PRO A 75 -7.76 -2.15 -21.18
C PRO A 75 -7.41 -3.15 -21.66
N LEU A 76 -7.29 -3.29 -22.02
CA LEU A 76 -6.94 -4.00 -22.34
C LEU A 76 -6.53 -4.65 -22.71
N GLY A 77 -6.65 -4.61 -22.64
CA GLY A 77 -6.09 -4.85 -22.95
C GLY A 77 -5.90 -5.45 -23.20
#